data_e8f5fc83c7ddfd001c5d7d737dd5be36
#
_entry.id   e8f5fc83c7ddfd001c5d7d737dd5be36
#
_cell.length_a   1.000
_cell.length_b   1.000
_cell.length_c   1.000
_cell.angle_alpha   90.00
_cell.angle_beta   90.00
_cell.angle_gamma   90.00
#
_symmetry.space_group_name_H-M   'P 1'
#
loop_
_entity.id
_entity.type
_entity.pdbx_description
1 polymer ?
#
loop_
_entity_poly.entity_id
_entity_poly.type
_entity_poly.pdbx_seq_one_letter_code
_entity_poly.pdbx_strand_id
1 'polypeptide(L)'
;VPSLPRGGGGDGGRRDRGVGRSRDDVVFVEDEAPRETRRDDVLRCDALTEEWVERQRRAHASRKMGSDALDFLYFLHVPRTAGRSFHWCFLKPAFAPNALCGNQYMGVKMDPSDPRCHFLATHDDYSLVERFREQPRVVTMLRKPSSRALSSYEFSIEVAARSFGVEPNAKRVKTREVWPWNVLTRHMDALLRDYNAIIRKDKSRKVSISDVYENELYTPFEDWAEMQMVHDDIHNGQFWQILGLTNNTDESVEPNADELRKCGLWRGTKASKTLMDYAKERLEKEIDVVVLHERLDESIELAAQKLNLPLDSPAHFVNPANTDRDLLQKRIQGLASSKRRDDVSEVVGFVFRFSKLTPKDLNEKSFREQYVSVLSEGVAMKCGVSQDKVEVWPLDIDGDWGRRYEGFHALTVTYSEESKDEDAYDDMAVNADALFEVLEKGTVFESIIQPNVKADETYGDFELSAFGRGSTDGKTSMKLAKIVKRTLGEQYRVCEASQLRKYGRLRQNALKHIEERIDGSYETFSSDARKRIPRRVIDRVDELNFLDYELWAFANNLFDERMVRLKNSPDGVPSLPERRSTDLPTAPP
;
A
#
# COMPACT_ATOMS: atom_id res chain seq x y z
N VAL A 1 -34.69 -35.44 3.96
CA VAL A 1 -34.67 -36.84 3.49
C VAL A 1 -35.86 -37.05 2.60
N PRO A 2 -35.73 -37.42 1.35
CA PRO A 2 -35.81 -38.82 0.96
C PRO A 2 -34.68 -39.28 -0.02
N SER A 3 -34.48 -40.57 0.03
CA SER A 3 -33.52 -41.45 -0.59
C SER A 3 -33.60 -41.52 -2.11
N LEU A 4 -32.44 -41.66 -2.78
CA LEU A 4 -32.26 -42.04 -4.17
C LEU A 4 -31.99 -43.54 -4.31
N PRO A 5 -32.43 -44.20 -5.38
CA PRO A 5 -32.19 -45.61 -5.62
C PRO A 5 -30.84 -45.88 -6.30
N ARG A 6 -30.28 -47.06 -5.95
CA ARG A 6 -29.14 -47.70 -6.63
C ARG A 6 -29.60 -48.46 -7.89
N GLY A 7 -28.78 -48.40 -8.93
CA GLY A 7 -28.85 -49.28 -10.10
C GLY A 7 -27.63 -49.06 -10.99
N GLY A 8 -26.79 -50.04 -11.12
CA GLY A 8 -26.71 -51.05 -12.09
C GLY A 8 -25.47 -50.82 -13.00
N GLY A 9 -24.50 -51.74 -12.99
CA GLY A 9 -23.21 -51.70 -13.67
C GLY A 9 -23.30 -51.81 -15.20
N GLY A 10 -22.22 -51.41 -15.85
CA GLY A 10 -21.97 -51.54 -17.29
C GLY A 10 -20.54 -51.21 -17.63
N ASP A 11 -19.82 -52.23 -17.99
CA ASP A 11 -18.46 -52.35 -18.43
C ASP A 11 -18.15 -51.60 -19.73
N GLY A 12 -16.91 -51.16 -19.95
CA GLY A 12 -16.35 -51.02 -21.28
C GLY A 12 -15.90 -49.64 -21.75
N GLY A 13 -14.61 -49.47 -21.91
CA GLY A 13 -14.04 -48.59 -22.92
C GLY A 13 -13.18 -47.43 -22.43
N ARG A 14 -11.90 -47.67 -22.20
CA ARG A 14 -10.84 -46.65 -22.23
C ARG A 14 -10.91 -45.86 -23.54
N ARG A 15 -11.26 -44.62 -23.47
CA ARG A 15 -10.92 -43.60 -24.48
C ARG A 15 -10.16 -42.50 -23.81
N ASP A 16 -8.87 -42.38 -24.16
CA ASP A 16 -8.06 -41.19 -23.97
C ASP A 16 -8.85 -39.98 -24.52
N ARG A 17 -9.36 -39.16 -23.65
CA ARG A 17 -9.82 -37.83 -24.01
C ARG A 17 -8.72 -36.87 -23.67
N GLY A 18 -7.92 -36.56 -24.67
CA GLY A 18 -7.20 -35.29 -24.69
C GLY A 18 -8.19 -34.18 -24.39
N VAL A 19 -7.94 -33.41 -23.34
CA VAL A 19 -8.68 -32.17 -23.05
C VAL A 19 -8.17 -31.14 -24.05
N GLY A 20 -8.67 -31.27 -25.30
CA GLY A 20 -8.65 -30.17 -26.24
C GLY A 20 -9.67 -29.15 -25.76
N ARG A 21 -9.22 -28.09 -25.12
CA ARG A 21 -10.04 -26.89 -24.93
C ARG A 21 -10.34 -26.36 -26.33
N SER A 22 -11.59 -26.42 -26.71
CA SER A 22 -12.12 -25.75 -27.90
C SER A 22 -11.78 -24.24 -27.76
N ARG A 23 -11.10 -23.71 -28.77
CA ARG A 23 -10.85 -22.29 -28.96
C ARG A 23 -12.12 -21.49 -29.28
N ASP A 24 -13.29 -22.13 -29.26
CA ASP A 24 -14.51 -21.62 -29.90
C ASP A 24 -15.46 -20.87 -28.96
N ASP A 25 -15.13 -20.71 -27.67
CA ASP A 25 -16.01 -20.01 -26.71
C ASP A 25 -15.59 -18.55 -26.37
N VAL A 26 -14.66 -17.98 -27.11
CA VAL A 26 -14.40 -16.51 -27.06
C VAL A 26 -14.93 -15.93 -28.38
N VAL A 27 -16.22 -16.00 -28.58
CA VAL A 27 -16.90 -15.21 -29.59
C VAL A 27 -16.99 -13.77 -29.03
N PHE A 28 -16.08 -12.91 -29.44
CA PHE A 28 -16.42 -11.51 -29.58
C PHE A 28 -17.49 -11.42 -30.64
N VAL A 29 -18.72 -11.52 -30.22
CA VAL A 29 -19.83 -11.11 -31.05
C VAL A 29 -19.63 -9.60 -31.26
N GLU A 30 -19.03 -9.21 -32.38
CA GLU A 30 -19.51 -8.03 -33.05
C GLU A 30 -20.97 -8.37 -33.38
N ASP A 31 -21.86 -8.27 -32.39
CA ASP A 31 -23.27 -8.33 -32.59
C ASP A 31 -23.62 -7.16 -33.50
N GLU A 32 -23.69 -7.43 -34.79
CA GLU A 32 -24.48 -6.65 -35.71
C GLU A 32 -25.93 -6.78 -35.29
N ALA A 33 -26.32 -6.11 -34.21
CA ALA A 33 -27.72 -5.88 -33.89
C ALA A 33 -28.40 -5.28 -35.13
N PRO A 34 -29.62 -5.64 -35.40
CA PRO A 34 -30.37 -5.07 -36.53
C PRO A 34 -30.24 -3.56 -36.55
N ARG A 35 -29.97 -2.95 -37.69
CA ARG A 35 -29.63 -1.52 -37.82
C ARG A 35 -30.62 -0.57 -37.12
N GLU A 36 -31.89 -0.96 -37.03
CA GLU A 36 -32.94 -0.17 -36.35
C GLU A 36 -32.79 -0.19 -34.82
N THR A 37 -32.60 -1.37 -34.19
CA THR A 37 -32.36 -1.52 -32.74
C THR A 37 -31.13 -0.73 -32.31
N ARG A 38 -30.08 -0.79 -33.13
CA ARG A 38 -28.83 -0.02 -32.87
C ARG A 38 -29.04 1.50 -32.94
N ARG A 39 -29.96 2.00 -33.76
CA ARG A 39 -30.24 3.45 -33.84
C ARG A 39 -30.96 3.97 -32.60
N ASP A 40 -31.96 3.23 -32.11
CA ASP A 40 -32.73 3.61 -30.93
C ASP A 40 -31.85 3.55 -29.67
N ASP A 41 -31.00 2.55 -29.55
CA ASP A 41 -30.01 2.43 -28.45
C ASP A 41 -28.99 3.59 -28.47
N VAL A 42 -28.49 3.99 -29.65
CA VAL A 42 -27.60 5.14 -29.78
C VAL A 42 -28.30 6.44 -29.35
N LEU A 43 -29.51 6.69 -29.79
CA LEU A 43 -30.28 7.88 -29.41
C LEU A 43 -30.58 7.90 -27.92
N ARG A 44 -30.87 6.74 -27.31
CA ARG A 44 -31.09 6.59 -25.88
C ARG A 44 -29.79 6.88 -25.10
N CYS A 45 -28.66 6.35 -25.56
CA CYS A 45 -27.34 6.63 -24.97
C CYS A 45 -26.98 8.11 -25.05
N ASP A 46 -27.22 8.76 -26.19
CA ASP A 46 -26.95 10.18 -26.35
C ASP A 46 -27.77 11.03 -25.37
N ALA A 47 -29.07 10.75 -25.25
CA ALA A 47 -29.92 11.44 -24.30
C ALA A 47 -29.52 11.21 -22.84
N LEU A 48 -29.25 9.95 -22.46
CA LEU A 48 -28.85 9.57 -21.11
C LEU A 48 -27.53 10.25 -20.70
N THR A 49 -26.54 10.25 -21.58
CA THR A 49 -25.23 10.86 -21.29
C THR A 49 -25.31 12.39 -21.21
N GLU A 50 -26.09 13.06 -22.07
CA GLU A 50 -26.30 14.51 -22.00
C GLU A 50 -27.00 14.90 -20.71
N GLU A 51 -28.07 14.22 -20.34
CA GLU A 51 -28.80 14.46 -19.10
C GLU A 51 -27.89 14.28 -17.87
N TRP A 52 -27.10 13.20 -17.87
CA TRP A 52 -26.17 12.91 -16.79
C TRP A 52 -25.10 14.00 -16.66
N VAL A 53 -24.44 14.38 -17.76
CA VAL A 53 -23.40 15.42 -17.75
C VAL A 53 -23.98 16.76 -17.26
N GLU A 54 -25.17 17.15 -17.73
CA GLU A 54 -25.80 18.38 -17.30
C GLU A 54 -26.17 18.38 -15.82
N ARG A 55 -26.60 17.23 -15.30
CA ARG A 55 -26.84 17.03 -13.87
C ARG A 55 -25.55 17.18 -13.07
N GLN A 56 -24.44 16.59 -13.52
CA GLN A 56 -23.14 16.67 -12.88
C GLN A 56 -22.63 18.12 -12.83
N ARG A 57 -22.73 18.86 -13.93
CA ARG A 57 -22.37 20.29 -14.00
C ARG A 57 -23.17 21.13 -13.02
N ARG A 58 -24.48 20.91 -12.95
CA ARG A 58 -25.35 21.62 -11.98
C ARG A 58 -24.98 21.28 -10.55
N ALA A 59 -24.72 20.01 -10.24
CA ALA A 59 -24.30 19.57 -8.91
C ALA A 59 -22.99 20.24 -8.51
N HIS A 60 -21.99 20.28 -9.39
CA HIS A 60 -20.72 20.95 -9.12
C HIS A 60 -20.90 22.46 -8.90
N ALA A 61 -21.64 23.15 -9.77
CA ALA A 61 -21.88 24.58 -9.67
C ALA A 61 -22.65 24.97 -8.40
N SER A 62 -23.48 24.09 -7.84
CA SER A 62 -24.26 24.35 -6.64
C SER A 62 -23.49 24.17 -5.33
N ARG A 63 -22.33 23.48 -5.36
CA ARG A 63 -21.52 23.24 -4.16
C ARG A 63 -20.74 24.48 -3.78
N LYS A 64 -20.78 24.82 -2.50
CA LYS A 64 -19.96 25.89 -1.96
C LYS A 64 -18.51 25.39 -1.84
N MET A 65 -17.58 26.19 -2.33
CA MET A 65 -16.18 26.02 -1.96
C MET A 65 -16.06 26.28 -0.47
N GLY A 66 -15.38 25.39 0.27
CA GLY A 66 -15.04 25.61 1.67
C GLY A 66 -14.33 26.95 1.85
N SER A 67 -14.58 27.64 2.96
CA SER A 67 -14.08 29.00 3.21
C SER A 67 -12.56 29.08 3.37
N ASP A 68 -11.89 27.96 3.71
CA ASP A 68 -10.45 27.86 3.92
C ASP A 68 -9.82 26.80 3.01
N ALA A 69 -8.76 27.18 2.32
CA ALA A 69 -8.12 26.45 1.22
C ALA A 69 -7.56 25.05 1.54
N LEU A 70 -7.79 24.52 2.75
CA LEU A 70 -7.30 23.21 3.22
C LEU A 70 -8.34 22.40 4.00
N ASP A 71 -9.64 22.77 3.94
CA ASP A 71 -10.61 22.15 4.84
C ASP A 71 -10.77 20.65 4.63
N PHE A 72 -10.73 20.15 3.41
CA PHE A 72 -10.77 18.73 3.15
C PHE A 72 -10.05 18.33 1.85
N LEU A 73 -9.05 17.48 1.93
CA LEU A 73 -8.36 16.92 0.77
C LEU A 73 -8.81 15.48 0.51
N TYR A 74 -9.30 15.23 -0.70
CA TYR A 74 -9.62 13.89 -1.19
C TYR A 74 -8.61 13.43 -2.23
N PHE A 75 -7.84 12.38 -1.90
CA PHE A 75 -7.01 11.68 -2.87
C PHE A 75 -7.81 10.56 -3.53
N LEU A 76 -8.34 10.85 -4.72
CA LEU A 76 -8.97 9.89 -5.62
C LEU A 76 -7.89 8.97 -6.18
N HIS A 77 -7.66 7.85 -5.51
CA HIS A 77 -6.54 6.98 -5.81
C HIS A 77 -6.91 5.93 -6.85
N VAL A 78 -6.57 6.18 -8.10
CA VAL A 78 -6.66 5.18 -9.17
C VAL A 78 -5.70 4.01 -8.87
N PRO A 79 -6.19 2.74 -8.85
CA PRO A 79 -5.33 1.59 -8.60
C PRO A 79 -4.20 1.45 -9.62
N ARG A 80 -2.97 1.16 -9.15
CA ARG A 80 -1.75 0.90 -9.96
C ARG A 80 -1.17 2.10 -10.71
N THR A 81 -1.43 3.29 -10.23
CA THR A 81 -0.80 4.53 -10.73
C THR A 81 0.37 5.02 -9.88
N ALA A 82 0.94 4.21 -8.98
CA ALA A 82 1.91 4.57 -7.93
C ALA A 82 1.34 5.45 -6.80
N GLY A 83 0.03 5.58 -6.71
CA GLY A 83 -0.63 6.38 -5.68
C GLY A 83 -0.24 6.00 -4.26
N ARG A 84 0.23 4.76 -4.02
CA ARG A 84 0.76 4.36 -2.72
C ARG A 84 2.01 5.14 -2.32
N SER A 85 2.98 5.31 -3.22
CA SER A 85 4.18 6.12 -2.95
C SER A 85 3.80 7.58 -2.77
N PHE A 86 2.93 8.12 -3.62
CA PHE A 86 2.42 9.48 -3.50
C PHE A 86 1.67 9.70 -2.17
N HIS A 87 0.78 8.79 -1.79
CA HIS A 87 0.04 8.86 -0.54
C HIS A 87 0.94 8.71 0.70
N TRP A 88 1.70 7.60 0.80
CA TRP A 88 2.45 7.29 2.01
C TRP A 88 3.70 8.14 2.20
N CYS A 89 4.35 8.56 1.10
CA CYS A 89 5.62 9.26 1.19
C CYS A 89 5.50 10.78 1.09
N PHE A 90 4.43 11.28 0.46
CA PHE A 90 4.22 12.72 0.29
C PHE A 90 2.96 13.21 1.02
N LEU A 91 1.75 12.79 0.61
CA LEU A 91 0.52 13.37 1.18
C LEU A 91 0.37 13.09 2.67
N LYS A 92 0.49 11.82 3.09
CA LYS A 92 0.31 11.46 4.49
C LYS A 92 1.28 12.17 5.44
N PRO A 93 2.59 12.29 5.14
CA PRO A 93 3.53 13.06 5.96
C PRO A 93 3.28 14.57 6.00
N ALA A 94 2.52 15.11 5.06
CA ALA A 94 2.15 16.53 5.04
C ALA A 94 1.03 16.88 6.03
N PHE A 95 0.32 15.89 6.58
CA PHE A 95 -0.80 16.10 7.51
C PHE A 95 -0.48 15.58 8.91
N ALA A 96 -0.98 16.27 9.92
CA ALA A 96 -0.94 15.80 11.29
C ALA A 96 -1.75 14.51 11.46
N PRO A 97 -1.38 13.57 12.35
CA PRO A 97 -2.06 12.29 12.51
C PRO A 97 -3.56 12.38 12.77
N ASN A 98 -4.00 13.38 13.51
CA ASN A 98 -5.42 13.63 13.80
C ASN A 98 -6.21 14.19 12.62
N ALA A 99 -5.53 14.69 11.58
CA ALA A 99 -6.17 15.15 10.34
C ALA A 99 -6.49 14.00 9.38
N LEU A 100 -5.96 12.80 9.61
CA LEU A 100 -6.13 11.66 8.72
C LEU A 100 -7.47 10.96 8.99
N CYS A 101 -8.26 10.74 7.94
CA CYS A 101 -9.47 9.94 8.02
C CYS A 101 -9.12 8.45 8.24
N GLY A 102 -9.88 7.77 9.10
CA GLY A 102 -9.64 6.37 9.41
C GLY A 102 -9.93 5.41 8.25
N ASN A 103 -9.24 4.26 8.25
CA ASN A 103 -9.48 3.14 7.32
C ASN A 103 -9.40 3.48 5.82
N GLN A 104 -8.42 4.28 5.45
CA GLN A 104 -8.08 4.57 4.06
C GLN A 104 -7.92 3.25 3.27
N TYR A 105 -8.42 3.18 2.05
CA TYR A 105 -8.44 2.03 1.13
C TYR A 105 -9.44 0.90 1.40
N MET A 106 -10.25 0.96 2.45
CA MET A 106 -11.23 -0.11 2.76
C MET A 106 -12.69 0.34 2.65
N GLY A 107 -12.95 1.34 1.82
CA GLY A 107 -14.23 2.04 1.76
C GLY A 107 -14.33 3.15 2.81
N VAL A 108 -15.24 4.08 2.58
CA VAL A 108 -15.46 5.21 3.46
C VAL A 108 -16.23 4.75 4.70
N LYS A 109 -15.60 4.88 5.87
CA LYS A 109 -16.19 4.54 7.19
C LYS A 109 -16.52 5.78 8.03
N MET A 110 -16.58 6.92 7.41
CA MET A 110 -16.95 8.18 8.03
C MET A 110 -18.23 8.70 7.37
N ASP A 111 -18.89 9.64 8.01
CA ASP A 111 -19.94 10.42 7.36
C ASP A 111 -19.29 11.49 6.46
N PRO A 112 -19.41 11.41 5.14
CA PRO A 112 -18.83 12.41 4.25
C PRO A 112 -19.48 13.80 4.41
N SER A 113 -20.70 13.86 4.94
CA SER A 113 -21.40 15.13 5.16
C SER A 113 -20.91 15.89 6.41
N ASP A 114 -20.22 15.21 7.33
CA ASP A 114 -19.61 15.79 8.54
C ASP A 114 -18.24 15.16 8.82
N PRO A 115 -17.24 15.38 7.97
CA PRO A 115 -15.92 14.81 8.17
C PRO A 115 -15.21 15.48 9.36
N ARG A 116 -14.86 14.70 10.38
CA ARG A 116 -14.04 15.16 11.52
C ARG A 116 -12.53 15.05 11.26
N CYS A 117 -12.16 14.88 10.02
CA CYS A 117 -10.80 14.69 9.52
C CYS A 117 -10.61 15.58 8.28
N HIS A 118 -9.37 15.79 7.84
CA HIS A 118 -9.05 16.74 6.76
C HIS A 118 -8.42 16.07 5.52
N PHE A 119 -8.06 14.79 5.62
CA PHE A 119 -7.44 14.06 4.52
C PHE A 119 -7.97 12.64 4.38
N LEU A 120 -8.54 12.34 3.22
CA LEU A 120 -9.02 11.00 2.84
C LEU A 120 -8.28 10.50 1.60
N ALA A 121 -7.86 9.25 1.61
CA ALA A 121 -7.34 8.54 0.44
C ALA A 121 -8.06 7.19 0.31
N THR A 122 -8.70 6.93 -0.83
CA THR A 122 -9.48 5.71 -1.06
C THR A 122 -9.46 5.31 -2.53
N HIS A 123 -9.88 4.08 -2.82
CA HIS A 123 -10.13 3.58 -4.18
C HIS A 123 -11.55 3.87 -4.67
N ASP A 124 -12.37 4.54 -3.87
CA ASP A 124 -13.68 5.00 -4.32
C ASP A 124 -13.48 6.00 -5.47
N ASP A 125 -14.47 6.06 -6.35
CA ASP A 125 -14.43 6.92 -7.52
C ASP A 125 -14.95 8.36 -7.22
N TYR A 126 -15.05 9.16 -8.28
CA TYR A 126 -15.44 10.57 -8.11
C TYR A 126 -16.88 10.74 -7.57
N SER A 127 -17.76 9.74 -7.68
CA SER A 127 -19.12 9.81 -7.14
C SER A 127 -19.14 10.07 -5.63
N LEU A 128 -18.06 9.68 -4.92
CA LEU A 128 -17.91 9.99 -3.49
C LEU A 128 -17.93 11.50 -3.23
N VAL A 129 -17.45 12.34 -4.17
CA VAL A 129 -17.45 13.80 -4.04
C VAL A 129 -18.88 14.33 -3.87
N GLU A 130 -19.87 13.67 -4.45
CA GLU A 130 -21.28 14.07 -4.35
C GLU A 130 -21.86 13.91 -2.94
N ARG A 131 -21.21 13.12 -2.09
CA ARG A 131 -21.62 12.88 -0.70
C ARG A 131 -21.06 13.90 0.29
N PHE A 132 -20.07 14.71 -0.12
CA PHE A 132 -19.56 15.77 0.74
C PHE A 132 -20.49 16.98 0.71
N ARG A 133 -20.67 17.60 1.88
CA ARG A 133 -21.47 18.83 2.01
C ARG A 133 -20.83 20.01 1.31
N GLU A 134 -19.51 20.10 1.41
CA GLU A 134 -18.70 21.13 0.78
C GLU A 134 -17.82 20.49 -0.29
N GLN A 135 -17.42 21.26 -1.30
CA GLN A 135 -16.53 20.75 -2.36
C GLN A 135 -15.16 20.45 -1.77
N PRO A 136 -14.71 19.18 -1.72
CA PRO A 136 -13.36 18.87 -1.29
C PRO A 136 -12.36 19.31 -2.35
N ARG A 137 -11.13 19.56 -1.94
CA ARG A 137 -10.02 19.61 -2.89
C ARG A 137 -9.70 18.20 -3.36
N VAL A 138 -9.64 18.00 -4.65
CA VAL A 138 -9.45 16.67 -5.23
C VAL A 138 -8.07 16.56 -5.89
N VAL A 139 -7.35 15.51 -5.55
CA VAL A 139 -6.08 15.14 -6.19
C VAL A 139 -6.24 13.74 -6.79
N THR A 140 -5.74 13.54 -7.99
CA THR A 140 -5.68 12.22 -8.62
C THR A 140 -4.34 11.97 -9.30
N MET A 141 -4.04 10.69 -9.54
CA MET A 141 -2.85 10.26 -10.25
C MET A 141 -3.20 9.35 -11.41
N LEU A 142 -2.71 9.68 -12.59
CA LEU A 142 -2.88 8.91 -13.81
C LEU A 142 -1.57 8.26 -14.24
N ARG A 143 -1.69 7.21 -15.05
CA ARG A 143 -0.57 6.42 -15.58
C ARG A 143 -0.87 5.99 -17.01
N LYS A 144 0.18 5.80 -17.83
CA LYS A 144 0.03 5.23 -19.18
C LYS A 144 -0.79 3.94 -19.11
N PRO A 145 -1.89 3.82 -19.89
CA PRO A 145 -2.89 2.74 -19.72
C PRO A 145 -2.32 1.34 -19.85
N SER A 146 -1.52 1.02 -20.88
CA SER A 146 -0.89 -0.30 -21.01
C SER A 146 0.04 -0.64 -19.84
N SER A 147 0.81 0.35 -19.36
CA SER A 147 1.68 0.17 -18.18
C SER A 147 0.87 -0.07 -16.90
N ARG A 148 -0.31 0.54 -16.80
CA ARG A 148 -1.24 0.33 -15.68
C ARG A 148 -1.85 -1.07 -15.72
N ALA A 149 -2.35 -1.51 -16.89
CA ALA A 149 -2.93 -2.84 -17.10
C ALA A 149 -1.91 -3.94 -16.77
N LEU A 150 -0.69 -3.83 -17.32
CA LEU A 150 0.40 -4.76 -17.02
C LEU A 150 0.74 -4.80 -15.52
N SER A 151 0.82 -3.64 -14.88
CA SER A 151 1.06 -3.57 -13.43
C SER A 151 -0.09 -4.17 -12.62
N SER A 152 -1.32 -4.13 -13.12
CA SER A 152 -2.49 -4.74 -12.49
C SER A 152 -2.43 -6.26 -12.57
N TYR A 153 -2.04 -6.79 -13.72
CA TYR A 153 -1.78 -8.22 -13.93
C TYR A 153 -0.75 -8.76 -12.94
N GLU A 154 0.46 -8.16 -12.93
CA GLU A 154 1.56 -8.56 -12.04
C GLU A 154 1.14 -8.52 -10.57
N PHE A 155 0.37 -7.51 -10.18
CA PHE A 155 -0.07 -7.36 -8.81
C PHE A 155 -1.16 -8.36 -8.41
N SER A 156 -2.03 -8.74 -9.35
CA SER A 156 -3.04 -9.78 -9.12
C SER A 156 -2.38 -11.11 -8.79
N ILE A 157 -1.32 -11.47 -9.54
CA ILE A 157 -0.52 -12.68 -9.29
C ILE A 157 0.21 -12.57 -7.94
N GLU A 158 0.86 -11.43 -7.67
CA GLU A 158 1.56 -11.20 -6.40
C GLU A 158 0.62 -11.36 -5.19
N VAL A 159 -0.59 -10.81 -5.24
CA VAL A 159 -1.56 -10.92 -4.14
C VAL A 159 -2.10 -12.34 -4.00
N ALA A 160 -2.37 -13.03 -5.10
CA ALA A 160 -2.79 -14.43 -5.08
C ALA A 160 -1.67 -15.32 -4.51
N ALA A 161 -0.43 -15.11 -4.92
CA ALA A 161 0.74 -15.85 -4.43
C ALA A 161 0.95 -15.68 -2.91
N ARG A 162 0.79 -14.46 -2.40
CA ARG A 162 0.83 -14.19 -0.95
C ARG A 162 -0.26 -14.94 -0.18
N SER A 163 -1.43 -15.04 -0.78
CA SER A 163 -2.56 -15.76 -0.17
C SER A 163 -2.38 -17.26 -0.19
N PHE A 164 -1.72 -17.77 -1.23
CA PHE A 164 -1.47 -19.18 -1.45
C PHE A 164 -0.45 -19.78 -0.46
N GLY A 165 0.56 -18.99 -0.06
CA GLY A 165 1.58 -19.36 0.93
C GLY A 165 1.12 -19.33 2.39
N VAL A 166 -0.10 -18.82 2.65
CA VAL A 166 -0.60 -18.62 4.01
C VAL A 166 -1.36 -19.87 4.48
N GLU A 167 -1.00 -20.40 5.67
CA GLU A 167 -1.73 -21.46 6.35
C GLU A 167 -3.23 -21.13 6.46
N PRO A 168 -4.14 -22.13 6.45
CA PRO A 168 -5.59 -21.91 6.46
C PRO A 168 -6.09 -21.01 7.60
N ASN A 169 -5.35 -20.96 8.71
CA ASN A 169 -5.67 -20.17 9.91
C ASN A 169 -4.90 -18.84 10.01
N ALA A 170 -4.00 -18.54 9.05
CA ALA A 170 -3.26 -17.28 9.08
C ALA A 170 -4.13 -16.11 8.59
N LYS A 171 -3.80 -14.91 9.06
CA LYS A 171 -4.56 -13.68 8.72
C LYS A 171 -4.65 -13.49 7.20
N ARG A 172 -5.87 -13.31 6.71
CA ARG A 172 -6.16 -13.01 5.31
C ARG A 172 -5.35 -11.81 4.82
N VAL A 173 -4.85 -11.88 3.59
CA VAL A 173 -4.21 -10.75 2.93
C VAL A 173 -5.27 -9.68 2.69
N LYS A 174 -5.28 -8.64 3.50
CA LYS A 174 -6.31 -7.56 3.48
C LYS A 174 -6.52 -6.94 2.09
N THR A 175 -5.48 -6.90 1.25
CA THR A 175 -5.56 -6.41 -0.12
C THR A 175 -6.60 -7.17 -0.97
N ARG A 176 -6.86 -8.45 -0.67
CA ARG A 176 -7.89 -9.25 -1.36
C ARG A 176 -9.32 -8.81 -1.06
N GLU A 177 -9.52 -7.97 -0.07
CA GLU A 177 -10.84 -7.48 0.35
C GLU A 177 -11.15 -6.10 -0.26
N VAL A 178 -10.16 -5.50 -0.96
CA VAL A 178 -10.24 -4.14 -1.52
C VAL A 178 -10.48 -4.23 -3.02
N TRP A 179 -11.48 -3.50 -3.53
CA TRP A 179 -11.70 -3.35 -4.97
C TRP A 179 -10.48 -2.70 -5.67
N PRO A 180 -10.10 -3.11 -6.87
CA PRO A 180 -10.62 -4.22 -7.69
C PRO A 180 -9.98 -5.59 -7.36
N TRP A 181 -9.11 -5.70 -6.35
CA TRP A 181 -8.34 -6.90 -6.04
C TRP A 181 -9.20 -8.04 -5.51
N ASN A 182 -10.34 -7.72 -4.91
CA ASN A 182 -11.32 -8.71 -4.45
C ASN A 182 -11.91 -9.55 -5.60
N VAL A 183 -11.92 -9.02 -6.82
CA VAL A 183 -12.37 -9.73 -8.04
C VAL A 183 -11.17 -10.36 -8.73
N LEU A 184 -10.18 -9.56 -9.13
CA LEU A 184 -9.05 -9.98 -9.97
C LEU A 184 -8.17 -11.09 -9.34
N THR A 185 -8.01 -11.10 -8.02
CA THR A 185 -7.17 -12.10 -7.36
C THR A 185 -7.87 -13.45 -7.17
N ARG A 186 -9.21 -13.52 -7.21
CA ARG A 186 -9.94 -14.79 -7.05
C ARG A 186 -9.64 -15.78 -8.17
N HIS A 187 -9.60 -15.31 -9.39
CA HIS A 187 -9.29 -16.14 -10.56
C HIS A 187 -7.88 -16.72 -10.45
N MET A 188 -6.87 -15.87 -10.19
CA MET A 188 -5.48 -16.29 -10.03
C MET A 188 -5.30 -17.25 -8.84
N ASP A 189 -6.00 -17.02 -7.74
CA ASP A 189 -5.98 -17.88 -6.57
C ASP A 189 -6.57 -19.27 -6.85
N ALA A 190 -7.65 -19.34 -7.63
CA ALA A 190 -8.26 -20.60 -8.06
C ALA A 190 -7.29 -21.41 -8.92
N LEU A 191 -6.69 -20.80 -9.94
CA LEU A 191 -5.70 -21.45 -10.80
C LEU A 191 -4.52 -22.02 -10.03
N LEU A 192 -3.94 -21.23 -9.10
CA LEU A 192 -2.82 -21.66 -8.26
C LEU A 192 -3.20 -22.85 -7.37
N ARG A 193 -4.43 -22.90 -6.86
CA ARG A 193 -4.94 -24.03 -6.04
C ARG A 193 -5.15 -25.28 -6.88
N ASP A 194 -5.77 -25.17 -8.04
CA ASP A 194 -6.01 -26.28 -8.96
C ASP A 194 -4.69 -26.89 -9.42
N TYR A 195 -3.74 -26.05 -9.79
CA TYR A 195 -2.41 -26.49 -10.17
C TYR A 195 -1.69 -27.24 -9.02
N ASN A 196 -1.73 -26.70 -7.81
CA ASN A 196 -1.15 -27.34 -6.63
C ASN A 196 -1.79 -28.72 -6.36
N ALA A 197 -3.11 -28.86 -6.60
CA ALA A 197 -3.80 -30.14 -6.48
C ALA A 197 -3.32 -31.15 -7.53
N ILE A 198 -3.01 -30.70 -8.75
CA ILE A 198 -2.47 -31.55 -9.83
C ILE A 198 -1.05 -32.02 -9.48
N ILE A 199 -0.18 -31.12 -9.04
CA ILE A 199 1.22 -31.48 -8.67
C ILE A 199 1.26 -32.42 -7.46
N ARG A 200 0.39 -32.23 -6.47
CA ARG A 200 0.32 -33.15 -5.32
C ARG A 200 -0.04 -34.57 -5.72
N LYS A 201 -0.82 -34.74 -6.80
CA LYS A 201 -1.19 -36.07 -7.34
C LYS A 201 -0.10 -36.67 -8.21
N ASP A 202 0.63 -35.86 -8.95
CA ASP A 202 1.69 -36.29 -9.86
C ASP A 202 2.95 -35.43 -9.68
N LYS A 203 3.86 -35.87 -8.81
CA LYS A 203 5.12 -35.19 -8.54
C LYS A 203 6.10 -35.17 -9.71
N SER A 204 5.85 -35.98 -10.75
CA SER A 204 6.69 -36.02 -11.97
C SER A 204 6.36 -34.89 -12.95
N ARG A 205 5.24 -34.22 -12.77
CA ARG A 205 4.78 -33.15 -13.66
C ARG A 205 5.49 -31.84 -13.30
N LYS A 206 6.62 -31.63 -13.96
CA LYS A 206 7.39 -30.37 -13.86
C LYS A 206 6.83 -29.38 -14.90
N VAL A 207 6.52 -28.16 -14.46
CA VAL A 207 6.21 -27.05 -15.37
C VAL A 207 7.42 -26.15 -15.44
N SER A 208 8.00 -26.03 -16.63
CA SER A 208 9.04 -25.06 -16.91
C SER A 208 8.38 -23.73 -17.22
N ILE A 209 8.67 -22.70 -16.40
CA ILE A 209 8.19 -21.34 -16.64
C ILE A 209 9.31 -20.58 -17.35
N SER A 210 9.28 -20.60 -18.67
CA SER A 210 10.25 -19.87 -19.50
C SER A 210 9.91 -18.40 -19.66
N ASP A 211 8.64 -18.04 -19.58
CA ASP A 211 8.17 -16.65 -19.65
C ASP A 211 7.05 -16.40 -18.63
N VAL A 212 7.19 -15.32 -17.85
CA VAL A 212 6.24 -14.96 -16.78
C VAL A 212 4.93 -14.41 -17.32
N TYR A 213 4.85 -14.02 -18.58
CA TYR A 213 3.65 -13.46 -19.21
C TYR A 213 2.93 -14.45 -20.12
N GLU A 214 3.56 -15.58 -20.45
CA GLU A 214 2.99 -16.66 -21.28
C GLU A 214 2.76 -17.95 -20.47
N ASN A 215 2.67 -17.84 -19.16
CA ASN A 215 2.67 -18.97 -18.26
C ASN A 215 1.27 -19.53 -18.00
N GLU A 216 1.11 -20.84 -18.14
CA GLU A 216 -0.15 -21.55 -17.91
C GLU A 216 -0.53 -21.69 -16.42
N LEU A 217 0.39 -21.46 -15.48
CA LEU A 217 0.09 -21.51 -14.04
C LEU A 217 -0.92 -20.47 -13.58
N TYR A 218 -0.87 -19.35 -14.20
CA TYR A 218 -1.83 -18.28 -14.10
C TYR A 218 -2.10 -17.82 -15.52
N THR A 219 -3.27 -17.41 -15.81
CA THR A 219 -3.68 -17.00 -17.16
C THR A 219 -2.59 -16.14 -17.84
N PRO A 220 -2.14 -16.47 -19.06
CA PRO A 220 -1.23 -15.61 -19.82
C PRO A 220 -1.72 -14.17 -19.88
N PHE A 221 -0.80 -13.19 -19.98
CA PHE A 221 -1.18 -11.79 -19.96
C PHE A 221 -2.14 -11.40 -21.09
N GLU A 222 -1.93 -11.98 -22.28
CA GLU A 222 -2.81 -11.76 -23.44
C GLU A 222 -4.25 -12.23 -23.14
N ASP A 223 -4.41 -13.45 -22.63
CA ASP A 223 -5.71 -14.02 -22.28
C ASP A 223 -6.37 -13.28 -21.11
N TRP A 224 -5.56 -12.91 -20.10
CA TRP A 224 -6.03 -12.15 -18.94
C TRP A 224 -6.59 -10.78 -19.36
N ALA A 225 -5.94 -10.10 -20.31
CA ALA A 225 -6.39 -8.81 -20.80
C ALA A 225 -7.77 -8.86 -21.46
N GLU A 226 -8.15 -10.01 -22.03
CA GLU A 226 -9.45 -10.21 -22.68
C GLU A 226 -10.56 -10.73 -21.74
N MET A 227 -10.26 -10.94 -20.45
CA MET A 227 -11.25 -11.44 -19.50
C MET A 227 -12.28 -10.37 -19.13
N GLN A 228 -13.56 -10.76 -19.03
CA GLN A 228 -14.66 -9.84 -18.70
C GLN A 228 -14.39 -9.02 -17.43
N MET A 229 -13.89 -9.66 -16.36
CA MET A 229 -13.57 -8.95 -15.12
C MET A 229 -12.46 -7.89 -15.28
N VAL A 230 -11.60 -8.05 -16.27
CA VAL A 230 -10.55 -7.08 -16.59
C VAL A 230 -11.12 -5.94 -17.43
N HIS A 231 -12.06 -6.25 -18.33
CA HIS A 231 -12.83 -5.21 -19.03
C HIS A 231 -13.61 -4.34 -18.06
N ASP A 232 -14.24 -4.96 -17.05
CA ASP A 232 -15.11 -4.25 -16.11
C ASP A 232 -14.35 -3.37 -15.11
N ASP A 233 -13.16 -3.82 -14.65
CA ASP A 233 -12.46 -3.19 -13.52
C ASP A 233 -11.12 -2.52 -13.88
N ILE A 234 -10.51 -2.89 -15.02
CA ILE A 234 -9.19 -2.38 -15.41
C ILE A 234 -9.24 -1.55 -16.68
N HIS A 235 -9.86 -2.06 -17.78
CA HIS A 235 -9.88 -1.30 -19.03
C HIS A 235 -10.69 -0.02 -18.89
N ASN A 236 -10.12 1.07 -19.36
CA ASN A 236 -10.68 2.43 -19.21
C ASN A 236 -10.98 2.81 -17.75
N GLY A 237 -10.37 2.10 -16.77
CA GLY A 237 -10.68 2.28 -15.35
C GLY A 237 -10.29 3.64 -14.79
N GLN A 238 -9.30 4.32 -15.36
CA GLN A 238 -8.95 5.69 -14.97
C GLN A 238 -10.07 6.64 -15.40
N PHE A 239 -10.55 6.49 -16.62
CA PHE A 239 -11.63 7.28 -17.17
C PHE A 239 -12.93 7.11 -16.34
N TRP A 240 -13.31 5.85 -16.06
CA TRP A 240 -14.50 5.59 -15.24
C TRP A 240 -14.37 6.10 -13.82
N GLN A 241 -13.18 6.00 -13.22
CA GLN A 241 -12.97 6.49 -11.87
C GLN A 241 -13.03 8.02 -11.79
N ILE A 242 -12.52 8.73 -12.80
CA ILE A 242 -12.66 10.18 -12.91
C ILE A 242 -14.12 10.59 -13.10
N LEU A 243 -14.90 9.84 -13.86
CA LEU A 243 -16.33 10.12 -14.05
C LEU A 243 -17.20 9.72 -12.84
N GLY A 244 -16.72 8.88 -11.93
CA GLY A 244 -17.54 8.32 -10.86
C GLY A 244 -18.52 7.25 -11.37
N LEU A 245 -18.05 6.43 -12.32
CA LEU A 245 -18.84 5.41 -13.02
C LEU A 245 -18.13 4.04 -13.01
N THR A 246 -17.52 3.65 -11.89
CA THR A 246 -16.88 2.33 -11.74
C THR A 246 -17.87 1.26 -11.27
N ASN A 247 -17.44 -0.02 -11.27
CA ASN A 247 -18.19 -1.09 -10.61
C ASN A 247 -18.22 -0.96 -9.07
N ASN A 248 -17.51 0.01 -8.51
CA ASN A 248 -17.50 0.34 -7.09
C ASN A 248 -18.35 1.58 -6.77
N THR A 249 -19.01 2.15 -7.79
CA THR A 249 -19.93 3.28 -7.62
C THR A 249 -21.12 2.86 -6.78
N ASP A 250 -21.53 3.69 -5.84
CA ASP A 250 -22.72 3.46 -5.03
C ASP A 250 -23.96 3.68 -5.89
N GLU A 251 -24.74 2.62 -6.11
CA GLU A 251 -25.97 2.66 -6.90
C GLU A 251 -27.00 3.66 -6.38
N SER A 252 -26.95 4.01 -5.10
CA SER A 252 -27.82 5.05 -4.54
C SER A 252 -27.43 6.45 -5.00
N VAL A 253 -26.17 6.64 -5.42
CA VAL A 253 -25.64 7.90 -5.96
C VAL A 253 -25.81 7.95 -7.47
N GLU A 254 -25.47 6.85 -8.17
CA GLU A 254 -25.56 6.76 -9.63
C GLU A 254 -26.16 5.44 -10.10
N PRO A 255 -27.49 5.32 -10.16
CA PRO A 255 -28.17 4.08 -10.54
C PRO A 255 -27.96 3.66 -12.01
N ASN A 256 -27.53 4.60 -12.87
CA ASN A 256 -27.31 4.34 -14.30
C ASN A 256 -25.83 4.14 -14.65
N ALA A 257 -24.94 3.92 -13.68
CA ALA A 257 -23.50 3.82 -13.92
C ALA A 257 -23.15 2.76 -14.97
N ASP A 258 -23.78 1.57 -14.91
CA ASP A 258 -23.54 0.49 -15.86
C ASP A 258 -23.99 0.83 -17.29
N GLU A 259 -25.14 1.48 -17.42
CA GLU A 259 -25.66 1.89 -18.74
C GLU A 259 -24.79 2.99 -19.34
N LEU A 260 -24.40 3.99 -18.55
CA LEU A 260 -23.49 5.04 -18.98
C LEU A 260 -22.13 4.48 -19.42
N ARG A 261 -21.58 3.47 -18.74
CA ARG A 261 -20.35 2.80 -19.17
C ARG A 261 -20.54 2.12 -20.52
N LYS A 262 -21.63 1.36 -20.71
CA LYS A 262 -21.93 0.71 -22.01
C LYS A 262 -22.02 1.76 -23.12
N CYS A 263 -22.73 2.86 -22.89
CA CYS A 263 -22.84 3.96 -23.85
C CYS A 263 -21.48 4.58 -24.20
N GLY A 264 -20.62 4.78 -23.21
CA GLY A 264 -19.29 5.38 -23.41
C GLY A 264 -18.32 4.47 -24.18
N LEU A 265 -18.50 3.14 -24.12
CA LEU A 265 -17.66 2.20 -24.86
C LEU A 265 -17.96 2.14 -26.37
N TRP A 266 -19.05 2.71 -26.84
CA TRP A 266 -19.37 2.75 -28.26
C TRP A 266 -18.57 3.84 -28.98
N ARG A 267 -17.43 3.43 -29.54
CA ARG A 267 -16.51 4.34 -30.23
C ARG A 267 -17.18 5.15 -31.34
N GLY A 268 -16.84 6.43 -31.39
CA GLY A 268 -17.34 7.34 -32.43
C GLY A 268 -18.77 7.81 -32.26
N THR A 269 -19.47 7.42 -31.20
CA THR A 269 -20.81 7.92 -30.88
C THR A 269 -20.75 9.28 -30.18
N LYS A 270 -21.85 10.02 -30.24
CA LYS A 270 -22.00 11.28 -29.51
C LYS A 270 -21.90 11.04 -27.99
N ALA A 271 -22.48 9.95 -27.46
CA ALA A 271 -22.43 9.57 -26.07
C ALA A 271 -20.97 9.41 -25.57
N SER A 272 -20.16 8.61 -26.29
CA SER A 272 -18.74 8.41 -25.94
C SER A 272 -17.97 9.74 -25.94
N LYS A 273 -18.21 10.60 -26.93
CA LYS A 273 -17.60 11.92 -27.01
C LYS A 273 -18.05 12.84 -25.86
N THR A 274 -19.34 12.87 -25.55
CA THR A 274 -19.91 13.70 -24.47
C THR A 274 -19.29 13.32 -23.12
N LEU A 275 -19.15 12.03 -22.81
CA LEU A 275 -18.48 11.56 -21.60
C LEU A 275 -16.99 11.91 -21.57
N MET A 276 -16.29 11.78 -22.72
CA MET A 276 -14.88 12.15 -22.82
C MET A 276 -14.65 13.64 -22.61
N ASP A 277 -15.45 14.47 -23.27
CA ASP A 277 -15.36 15.92 -23.13
C ASP A 277 -15.61 16.34 -21.67
N TYR A 278 -16.58 15.70 -21.00
CA TYR A 278 -16.83 15.98 -19.59
C TYR A 278 -15.72 15.45 -18.66
N ALA A 279 -15.13 14.29 -18.93
CA ALA A 279 -13.98 13.79 -18.17
C ALA A 279 -12.78 14.76 -18.25
N LYS A 280 -12.51 15.33 -19.43
CA LYS A 280 -11.50 16.37 -19.64
C LYS A 280 -11.84 17.64 -18.87
N GLU A 281 -13.10 18.09 -18.95
CA GLU A 281 -13.60 19.23 -18.20
C GLU A 281 -13.41 19.04 -16.69
N ARG A 282 -13.71 17.85 -16.17
CA ARG A 282 -13.53 17.50 -14.75
C ARG A 282 -12.07 17.53 -14.33
N LEU A 283 -11.13 17.00 -15.16
CA LEU A 283 -9.70 17.09 -14.88
C LEU A 283 -9.18 18.54 -14.84
N GLU A 284 -9.76 19.41 -15.67
CA GLU A 284 -9.35 20.81 -15.76
C GLU A 284 -9.91 21.68 -14.63
N LYS A 285 -11.21 21.51 -14.31
CA LYS A 285 -11.98 22.45 -13.48
C LYS A 285 -12.35 21.92 -12.09
N GLU A 286 -12.56 20.59 -11.95
CA GLU A 286 -13.08 20.00 -10.72
C GLU A 286 -12.01 19.25 -9.93
N ILE A 287 -10.88 18.89 -10.56
CA ILE A 287 -9.74 18.22 -9.92
C ILE A 287 -8.59 19.22 -9.79
N ASP A 288 -8.27 19.58 -8.55
CA ASP A 288 -7.25 20.59 -8.23
C ASP A 288 -5.87 20.20 -8.74
N VAL A 289 -5.50 18.94 -8.55
CA VAL A 289 -4.18 18.42 -8.95
C VAL A 289 -4.30 17.09 -9.66
N VAL A 290 -3.90 17.09 -10.93
CA VAL A 290 -3.69 15.87 -11.71
C VAL A 290 -2.20 15.63 -11.77
N VAL A 291 -1.73 14.48 -11.27
CA VAL A 291 -0.33 14.07 -11.29
C VAL A 291 -0.12 12.84 -12.16
N LEU A 292 1.09 12.67 -12.68
CA LEU A 292 1.43 11.63 -13.63
C LEU A 292 2.49 10.69 -13.05
N HIS A 293 2.23 9.38 -13.12
CA HIS A 293 3.16 8.37 -12.67
C HIS A 293 4.53 8.45 -13.36
N GLU A 294 4.53 8.70 -14.66
CA GLU A 294 5.75 8.75 -15.50
C GLU A 294 6.63 9.97 -15.18
N ARG A 295 6.06 10.97 -14.50
CA ARG A 295 6.71 12.23 -14.14
C ARG A 295 6.57 12.49 -12.62
N LEU A 296 6.86 11.47 -11.81
CA LEU A 296 6.51 11.49 -10.38
C LEU A 296 7.18 12.64 -9.62
N ASP A 297 8.44 12.94 -9.87
CA ASP A 297 9.17 14.03 -9.19
C ASP A 297 8.54 15.40 -9.51
N GLU A 298 8.32 15.70 -10.77
CA GLU A 298 7.63 16.93 -11.19
C GLU A 298 6.18 16.98 -10.67
N SER A 299 5.55 15.81 -10.56
CA SER A 299 4.20 15.68 -9.99
C SER A 299 4.15 16.04 -8.50
N ILE A 300 5.18 15.67 -7.74
CA ILE A 300 5.31 16.06 -6.33
C ILE A 300 5.51 17.58 -6.21
N GLU A 301 6.36 18.17 -7.05
CA GLU A 301 6.62 19.62 -7.06
C GLU A 301 5.35 20.41 -7.40
N LEU A 302 4.62 19.99 -8.44
CA LEU A 302 3.34 20.59 -8.81
C LEU A 302 2.31 20.46 -7.68
N ALA A 303 2.20 19.27 -7.08
CA ALA A 303 1.26 19.03 -6.00
C ALA A 303 1.63 19.83 -4.74
N ALA A 304 2.90 19.93 -4.41
CA ALA A 304 3.39 20.69 -3.28
C ALA A 304 2.95 22.18 -3.38
N GLN A 305 3.13 22.78 -4.55
CA GLN A 305 2.71 24.16 -4.75
C GLN A 305 1.18 24.30 -4.78
N LYS A 306 0.49 23.48 -5.58
CA LYS A 306 -0.96 23.59 -5.75
C LYS A 306 -1.73 23.33 -4.46
N LEU A 307 -1.23 22.46 -3.60
CA LEU A 307 -1.85 22.12 -2.31
C LEU A 307 -1.34 23.00 -1.16
N ASN A 308 -0.42 23.93 -1.44
CA ASN A 308 0.25 24.73 -0.41
C ASN A 308 0.92 23.84 0.66
N LEU A 309 1.69 22.84 0.21
CA LEU A 309 2.45 21.91 1.04
C LEU A 309 3.96 22.11 0.77
N PRO A 310 4.61 23.12 1.41
CA PRO A 310 6.00 23.43 1.11
C PRO A 310 6.93 22.24 1.35
N LEU A 311 7.78 21.91 0.38
CA LEU A 311 8.70 20.76 0.46
C LEU A 311 9.79 20.94 1.53
N ASP A 312 10.07 22.16 1.92
CA ASP A 312 11.01 22.55 2.99
C ASP A 312 10.33 22.60 4.38
N SER A 313 8.99 22.51 4.43
CA SER A 313 8.28 22.45 5.71
C SER A 313 8.61 21.14 6.45
N PRO A 314 8.56 21.14 7.81
CA PRO A 314 8.71 19.92 8.57
C PRO A 314 7.65 18.89 8.19
N ALA A 315 8.06 17.67 7.83
CA ALA A 315 7.12 16.58 7.65
C ALA A 315 6.41 16.28 8.97
N HIS A 316 5.08 16.26 8.94
CA HIS A 316 4.30 15.72 10.05
C HIS A 316 4.42 14.19 9.99
N PHE A 317 5.43 13.66 10.65
CA PHE A 317 5.48 12.23 10.81
C PHE A 317 4.22 11.77 11.54
N VAL A 318 3.52 10.81 10.97
CA VAL A 318 2.84 9.80 11.78
C VAL A 318 3.98 9.06 12.45
N ASN A 319 4.46 9.66 13.52
CA ASN A 319 5.61 9.15 14.22
C ASN A 319 5.15 7.85 14.87
N PRO A 320 5.66 6.68 14.47
CA PRO A 320 5.58 5.54 15.34
C PRO A 320 5.97 5.96 16.76
N ALA A 321 6.89 6.91 16.92
CA ALA A 321 7.36 7.43 18.17
C ALA A 321 6.29 8.01 19.12
N ASN A 322 5.17 8.58 18.65
CA ASN A 322 4.13 9.00 19.60
C ASN A 322 3.34 7.79 20.11
N THR A 323 3.01 6.84 19.25
CA THR A 323 2.42 5.55 19.65
C THR A 323 3.42 4.76 20.49
N ASP A 324 4.69 4.74 20.09
CA ASP A 324 5.79 4.09 20.77
C ASP A 324 6.06 4.71 22.14
N ARG A 325 6.04 6.04 22.21
CA ARG A 325 6.14 6.79 23.45
C ARG A 325 5.00 6.45 24.40
N ASP A 326 3.76 6.44 23.92
CA ASP A 326 2.58 6.17 24.75
C ASP A 326 2.55 4.71 25.22
N LEU A 327 2.97 3.77 24.40
CA LEU A 327 3.10 2.35 24.76
C LEU A 327 4.23 2.15 25.76
N LEU A 328 5.40 2.76 25.52
CA LEU A 328 6.53 2.72 26.45
C LEU A 328 6.16 3.36 27.78
N GLN A 329 5.49 4.53 27.77
CA GLN A 329 5.03 5.20 28.98
C GLN A 329 4.10 4.33 29.81
N LYS A 330 3.11 3.69 29.17
CA LYS A 330 2.18 2.75 29.85
C LYS A 330 2.94 1.57 30.45
N ARG A 331 3.94 1.04 29.75
CA ARG A 331 4.76 -0.08 30.25
C ARG A 331 5.61 0.33 31.44
N ILE A 332 6.32 1.46 31.35
CA ILE A 332 7.12 2.00 32.45
C ILE A 332 6.25 2.25 33.68
N GLN A 333 5.09 2.90 33.51
CA GLN A 333 4.15 3.13 34.61
C GLN A 333 3.63 1.83 35.20
N GLY A 334 3.31 0.83 34.36
CA GLY A 334 2.85 -0.48 34.81
C GLY A 334 3.91 -1.22 35.63
N LEU A 335 5.17 -1.16 35.20
CA LEU A 335 6.29 -1.79 35.93
C LEU A 335 6.59 -1.05 37.23
N ALA A 336 6.65 0.28 37.21
CA ALA A 336 6.94 1.11 38.39
C ALA A 336 5.83 1.04 39.45
N SER A 337 4.56 0.83 39.04
CA SER A 337 3.41 0.71 39.96
C SER A 337 3.03 -0.73 40.33
N SER A 338 3.80 -1.72 39.88
CA SER A 338 3.50 -3.13 40.12
C SER A 338 3.73 -3.52 41.59
N LYS A 339 2.66 -3.74 42.34
CA LYS A 339 2.70 -4.23 43.73
C LYS A 339 3.33 -5.63 43.93
N ARG A 340 3.68 -6.32 42.82
CA ARG A 340 4.35 -7.64 42.88
C ARG A 340 5.86 -7.55 43.03
N ARG A 341 6.46 -6.34 42.94
CA ARG A 341 7.89 -6.09 43.04
C ARG A 341 8.13 -4.98 44.07
N ASP A 342 8.08 -5.34 45.34
CA ASP A 342 8.33 -4.40 46.45
C ASP A 342 9.75 -3.80 46.43
N ASP A 343 10.62 -4.33 45.56
CA ASP A 343 12.03 -3.96 45.39
C ASP A 343 12.30 -2.95 44.25
N VAL A 344 11.28 -2.57 43.45
CA VAL A 344 11.49 -1.65 42.33
C VAL A 344 11.66 -0.21 42.81
N SER A 345 12.76 0.42 42.49
CA SER A 345 12.98 1.85 42.74
C SER A 345 12.76 2.72 41.51
N GLU A 346 13.22 2.27 40.36
CA GLU A 346 13.13 3.00 39.11
C GLU A 346 13.07 2.07 37.90
N VAL A 347 12.43 2.53 36.83
CA VAL A 347 12.38 1.86 35.54
C VAL A 347 12.84 2.82 34.46
N VAL A 348 13.85 2.45 33.69
CA VAL A 348 14.29 3.16 32.50
C VAL A 348 13.98 2.33 31.27
N GLY A 349 13.42 2.94 30.24
CA GLY A 349 13.10 2.25 29.03
C GLY A 349 13.36 3.08 27.78
N PHE A 350 13.60 2.42 26.67
CA PHE A 350 13.78 3.06 25.37
C PHE A 350 13.26 2.18 24.22
N VAL A 351 12.91 2.86 23.13
CA VAL A 351 12.41 2.27 21.90
C VAL A 351 13.45 2.44 20.81
N PHE A 352 13.74 1.37 20.12
CA PHE A 352 14.76 1.36 19.07
C PHE A 352 14.45 0.35 17.97
N ARG A 353 15.19 0.41 16.88
CA ARG A 353 15.20 -0.62 15.82
C ARG A 353 16.60 -0.74 15.23
N PHE A 354 16.83 -1.89 14.58
CA PHE A 354 17.96 -2.11 13.71
C PHE A 354 17.52 -2.16 12.25
N SER A 355 18.24 -1.48 11.36
CA SER A 355 17.82 -1.29 9.97
C SER A 355 17.74 -2.55 9.12
N LYS A 356 18.50 -3.60 9.46
CA LYS A 356 18.54 -4.89 8.76
C LYS A 356 17.66 -5.95 9.39
N LEU A 357 17.23 -5.81 10.64
CA LEU A 357 16.32 -6.76 11.26
C LEU A 357 14.94 -6.70 10.61
N THR A 358 14.49 -7.83 10.15
CA THR A 358 13.20 -7.95 9.48
C THR A 358 12.18 -8.69 10.35
N PRO A 359 10.87 -8.49 10.11
CA PRO A 359 9.85 -9.30 10.77
C PRO A 359 10.06 -10.80 10.59
N LYS A 360 10.68 -11.21 9.47
CA LYS A 360 10.96 -12.63 9.20
C LYS A 360 11.98 -13.19 10.18
N ASP A 361 13.05 -12.45 10.41
CA ASP A 361 14.13 -12.89 11.32
C ASP A 361 13.58 -13.05 12.75
N LEU A 362 12.74 -12.10 13.19
CA LEU A 362 12.13 -12.11 14.51
C LEU A 362 10.91 -13.06 14.66
N ASN A 363 10.34 -13.53 13.54
CA ASN A 363 9.34 -14.59 13.55
C ASN A 363 9.95 -15.99 13.71
N GLU A 364 11.21 -16.17 13.35
CA GLU A 364 11.93 -17.39 13.64
C GLU A 364 12.21 -17.47 15.14
N LYS A 365 11.57 -18.42 15.82
CA LYS A 365 11.59 -18.52 17.27
C LYS A 365 13.00 -18.64 17.84
N SER A 366 13.84 -19.47 17.22
CA SER A 366 15.23 -19.70 17.64
C SER A 366 16.08 -18.42 17.54
N PHE A 367 15.96 -17.69 16.42
CA PHE A 367 16.66 -16.42 16.23
C PHE A 367 16.18 -15.37 17.24
N ARG A 368 14.87 -15.24 17.43
CA ARG A 368 14.30 -14.28 18.37
C ARG A 368 14.72 -14.54 19.81
N GLU A 369 14.69 -15.80 20.27
CA GLU A 369 15.11 -16.16 21.63
C GLU A 369 16.59 -15.84 21.82
N GLN A 370 17.45 -16.16 20.86
CA GLN A 370 18.86 -15.82 20.90
C GLN A 370 19.08 -14.29 20.90
N TYR A 371 18.38 -13.56 20.02
CA TYR A 371 18.47 -12.10 19.91
C TYR A 371 18.07 -11.40 21.22
N VAL A 372 16.91 -11.80 21.79
CA VAL A 372 16.43 -11.26 23.06
C VAL A 372 17.38 -11.58 24.20
N SER A 373 17.89 -12.81 24.24
CA SER A 373 18.85 -13.24 25.28
C SER A 373 20.15 -12.43 25.23
N VAL A 374 20.74 -12.28 24.05
CA VAL A 374 21.98 -11.50 23.87
C VAL A 374 21.80 -10.04 24.27
N LEU A 375 20.69 -9.42 23.88
CA LEU A 375 20.39 -8.04 24.24
C LEU A 375 20.16 -7.88 25.74
N SER A 376 19.31 -8.74 26.34
CA SER A 376 18.98 -8.63 27.76
C SER A 376 20.18 -8.93 28.64
N GLU A 377 20.99 -9.93 28.31
CA GLU A 377 22.22 -10.26 29.03
C GLU A 377 23.25 -9.13 28.96
N GLY A 378 23.49 -8.61 27.74
CA GLY A 378 24.46 -7.55 27.54
C GLY A 378 24.07 -6.24 28.24
N VAL A 379 22.79 -5.85 28.16
CA VAL A 379 22.29 -4.67 28.86
C VAL A 379 22.30 -4.87 30.38
N ALA A 380 21.89 -6.04 30.86
CA ALA A 380 21.89 -6.37 32.28
C ALA A 380 23.30 -6.25 32.88
N MET A 381 24.30 -6.82 32.20
CA MET A 381 25.72 -6.71 32.61
C MET A 381 26.18 -5.27 32.68
N LYS A 382 25.85 -4.44 31.68
CA LYS A 382 26.25 -3.01 31.66
C LYS A 382 25.52 -2.16 32.68
N CYS A 383 24.28 -2.50 32.99
CA CYS A 383 23.48 -1.77 33.98
C CYS A 383 23.63 -2.28 35.43
N GLY A 384 24.45 -3.33 35.65
CA GLY A 384 24.65 -3.92 36.98
C GLY A 384 23.36 -4.52 37.58
N VAL A 385 22.46 -5.02 36.73
CA VAL A 385 21.22 -5.65 37.18
C VAL A 385 21.16 -7.12 36.71
N SER A 386 20.30 -7.92 37.34
CA SER A 386 20.08 -9.31 36.87
C SER A 386 19.31 -9.33 35.55
N GLN A 387 19.53 -10.34 34.71
CA GLN A 387 18.95 -10.42 33.37
C GLN A 387 17.41 -10.39 33.36
N ASP A 388 16.75 -10.90 34.40
CA ASP A 388 15.30 -10.88 34.56
C ASP A 388 14.71 -9.47 34.81
N LYS A 389 15.58 -8.50 35.16
CA LYS A 389 15.23 -7.08 35.27
C LYS A 389 15.28 -6.33 33.92
N VAL A 390 15.73 -6.99 32.85
CA VAL A 390 15.78 -6.43 31.49
C VAL A 390 14.78 -7.14 30.62
N GLU A 391 13.78 -6.39 30.17
CA GLU A 391 12.74 -6.92 29.29
C GLU A 391 12.89 -6.33 27.87
N VAL A 392 12.89 -7.18 26.86
CA VAL A 392 12.87 -6.80 25.43
C VAL A 392 11.56 -7.28 24.82
N TRP A 393 10.81 -6.38 24.22
CA TRP A 393 9.48 -6.68 23.68
C TRP A 393 9.18 -5.88 22.40
N PRO A 394 8.36 -6.44 21.48
CA PRO A 394 7.99 -5.75 20.25
C PRO A 394 7.06 -4.59 20.54
N LEU A 395 7.28 -3.48 19.85
CA LEU A 395 6.30 -2.40 19.80
C LEU A 395 5.27 -2.71 18.73
N ASP A 396 4.29 -3.52 19.10
CA ASP A 396 3.12 -3.77 18.28
C ASP A 396 1.84 -3.47 19.07
N ILE A 397 0.82 -3.02 18.35
CA ILE A 397 -0.52 -2.73 18.91
C ILE A 397 -1.12 -3.97 19.59
N ASP A 398 -0.71 -5.16 19.20
CA ASP A 398 -1.20 -6.45 19.74
C ASP A 398 -0.16 -7.20 20.60
N GLY A 399 1.04 -6.65 20.82
CA GLY A 399 2.11 -7.29 21.64
C GLY A 399 2.68 -8.60 21.07
N ASP A 400 2.50 -8.86 19.79
CA ASP A 400 2.89 -10.10 19.13
C ASP A 400 3.90 -9.82 18.01
N TRP A 401 5.14 -10.33 18.13
CA TRP A 401 6.21 -10.19 17.14
C TRP A 401 5.79 -10.61 15.71
N GLY A 402 4.74 -11.44 15.59
CA GLY A 402 4.28 -12.01 14.32
C GLY A 402 3.22 -11.22 13.56
N ARG A 403 2.52 -10.26 14.16
CA ARG A 403 1.29 -9.75 13.55
C ARG A 403 1.39 -8.42 12.84
N ARG A 404 2.19 -7.45 13.33
CA ARG A 404 2.33 -6.11 12.75
C ARG A 404 3.66 -5.46 13.05
N TYR A 405 4.69 -6.25 13.26
CA TYR A 405 6.00 -5.74 13.58
C TYR A 405 6.50 -4.75 12.51
N GLU A 406 6.65 -3.50 12.88
CA GLU A 406 7.18 -2.43 12.01
C GLU A 406 8.69 -2.24 12.16
N GLY A 407 9.35 -3.11 12.91
CA GLY A 407 10.79 -3.08 13.11
C GLY A 407 11.22 -2.38 14.39
N PHE A 408 10.30 -1.79 15.17
CA PHE A 408 10.59 -1.20 16.46
C PHE A 408 10.34 -2.16 17.60
N HIS A 409 11.20 -2.13 18.59
CA HIS A 409 11.02 -2.85 19.84
C HIS A 409 11.48 -1.98 21.00
N ALA A 410 10.98 -2.27 22.18
CA ALA A 410 11.34 -1.59 23.41
C ALA A 410 12.20 -2.48 24.28
N LEU A 411 13.05 -1.84 25.02
CA LEU A 411 13.80 -2.44 26.11
C LEU A 411 13.51 -1.64 27.37
N THR A 412 13.27 -2.33 28.48
CA THR A 412 13.11 -1.73 29.80
C THR A 412 14.10 -2.35 30.78
N VAL A 413 14.73 -1.52 31.59
CA VAL A 413 15.61 -1.93 32.69
C VAL A 413 14.95 -1.50 33.98
N THR A 414 14.78 -2.45 34.90
CA THR A 414 14.20 -2.22 36.22
C THR A 414 15.32 -2.21 37.24
N TYR A 415 15.43 -1.11 38.00
CA TYR A 415 16.37 -0.97 39.10
C TYR A 415 15.66 -1.20 40.44
N SER A 416 16.33 -1.84 41.40
CA SER A 416 15.87 -2.08 42.76
C SER A 416 16.63 -1.24 43.75
N GLU A 417 16.10 -1.06 44.97
CA GLU A 417 16.82 -0.36 46.06
C GLU A 417 18.08 -1.12 46.50
N GLU A 418 18.03 -2.47 46.42
CA GLU A 418 19.18 -3.32 46.74
C GLU A 418 20.36 -3.13 45.77
N SER A 419 20.11 -2.64 44.55
CA SER A 419 21.21 -2.30 43.61
C SER A 419 21.96 -1.01 43.96
N LYS A 420 21.62 -0.36 45.07
CA LYS A 420 22.30 0.80 45.62
C LYS A 420 23.33 0.46 46.70
N ASP A 421 23.50 -0.82 47.04
CA ASP A 421 24.52 -1.22 47.99
C ASP A 421 25.92 -0.92 47.43
N GLU A 422 26.65 -0.09 48.18
CA GLU A 422 27.97 0.45 47.82
C GLU A 422 29.06 -0.63 47.70
N ASP A 423 28.77 -1.91 47.97
CA ASP A 423 29.70 -3.03 47.92
C ASP A 423 29.65 -3.86 46.64
N ALA A 424 28.82 -3.49 45.64
CA ALA A 424 28.80 -4.18 44.36
C ALA A 424 30.03 -3.78 43.52
N TYR A 425 30.93 -4.71 43.41
CA TYR A 425 32.27 -4.66 42.79
C TYR A 425 32.27 -4.38 41.27
N ASP A 426 31.64 -3.31 40.83
CA ASP A 426 31.91 -2.85 39.48
C ASP A 426 31.71 -1.32 39.36
N ASP A 427 32.82 -0.57 39.50
CA ASP A 427 32.88 0.87 39.26
C ASP A 427 32.44 1.29 37.84
N MET A 428 32.01 0.33 37.03
CA MET A 428 31.56 0.52 35.64
C MET A 428 30.08 0.25 35.41
N ALA A 429 29.31 -0.10 36.44
CA ALA A 429 27.87 -0.34 36.29
C ALA A 429 27.11 0.96 36.02
N VAL A 430 26.29 0.96 34.95
CA VAL A 430 25.50 2.11 34.53
C VAL A 430 24.20 2.12 35.32
N ASN A 431 24.08 3.00 36.33
CA ASN A 431 22.84 3.17 37.10
C ASN A 431 21.75 3.88 36.26
N ALA A 432 20.52 4.01 36.81
CA ALA A 432 19.39 4.59 36.11
C ALA A 432 19.66 6.01 35.57
N ASP A 433 20.35 6.86 36.34
CA ASP A 433 20.68 8.23 35.92
C ASP A 433 21.69 8.21 34.78
N ALA A 434 22.74 7.41 34.88
CA ALA A 434 23.75 7.25 33.83
C ALA A 434 23.17 6.66 32.55
N LEU A 435 22.28 5.65 32.63
CA LEU A 435 21.57 5.12 31.47
C LEU A 435 20.71 6.21 30.83
N PHE A 436 19.99 6.97 31.61
CA PHE A 436 19.14 8.04 31.10
C PHE A 436 19.98 9.16 30.43
N GLU A 437 21.13 9.51 30.98
CA GLU A 437 22.07 10.46 30.38
C GLU A 437 22.63 9.97 29.03
N VAL A 438 23.00 8.70 28.96
CA VAL A 438 23.47 8.05 27.69
C VAL A 438 22.38 8.07 26.61
N LEU A 439 21.11 7.86 27.01
CA LEU A 439 19.96 7.97 26.10
C LEU A 439 19.74 9.42 25.63
N GLU A 440 19.89 10.41 26.52
CA GLU A 440 19.81 11.84 26.19
C GLU A 440 20.92 12.30 25.24
N LYS A 441 22.12 11.78 25.41
CA LYS A 441 23.25 12.06 24.52
C LYS A 441 23.15 11.33 23.16
N GLY A 442 22.29 10.34 23.07
CA GLY A 442 22.11 9.50 21.87
C GLY A 442 23.25 8.50 21.65
N THR A 443 24.05 8.22 22.68
CA THR A 443 25.20 7.30 22.62
C THR A 443 24.92 5.93 23.23
N VAL A 444 23.66 5.57 23.41
CA VAL A 444 23.24 4.30 24.01
C VAL A 444 23.71 3.09 23.19
N PHE A 445 23.79 3.23 21.88
CA PHE A 445 24.27 2.15 21.03
C PHE A 445 25.72 1.81 21.32
N GLU A 446 26.60 2.79 21.24
CA GLU A 446 28.04 2.62 21.45
C GLU A 446 28.38 2.22 22.88
N SER A 447 27.65 2.79 23.86
CA SER A 447 27.97 2.63 25.28
C SER A 447 27.38 1.36 25.90
N ILE A 448 26.16 0.96 25.46
CA ILE A 448 25.39 -0.10 26.12
C ILE A 448 25.17 -1.30 25.21
N ILE A 449 24.83 -1.09 23.93
CA ILE A 449 24.37 -2.17 23.04
C ILE A 449 25.54 -2.75 22.24
N GLN A 450 26.35 -1.93 21.59
CA GLN A 450 27.42 -2.35 20.68
C GLN A 450 28.45 -3.31 21.32
N PRO A 451 28.86 -3.13 22.57
CA PRO A 451 29.82 -4.07 23.18
C PRO A 451 29.37 -5.53 23.18
N ASN A 452 28.06 -5.77 23.10
CA ASN A 452 27.45 -7.10 23.21
C ASN A 452 26.80 -7.59 21.91
N VAL A 453 26.56 -6.67 20.99
CA VAL A 453 25.90 -6.97 19.70
C VAL A 453 26.83 -6.48 18.58
N LYS A 454 27.40 -7.42 17.82
CA LYS A 454 28.13 -7.10 16.57
C LYS A 454 27.15 -6.61 15.52
N ALA A 455 26.61 -5.41 15.73
CA ALA A 455 25.44 -4.89 15.04
C ALA A 455 25.69 -4.58 13.56
N ASP A 456 26.90 -4.12 13.22
CA ASP A 456 27.17 -3.52 11.91
C ASP A 456 27.00 -4.48 10.73
N GLU A 457 27.31 -5.76 10.90
CA GLU A 457 27.20 -6.74 9.82
C GLU A 457 25.86 -7.46 9.80
N THR A 458 25.34 -7.82 10.96
CA THR A 458 24.14 -8.66 11.08
C THR A 458 22.85 -7.85 11.20
N TYR A 459 22.83 -6.81 12.04
CA TYR A 459 21.61 -6.09 12.39
C TYR A 459 21.47 -4.74 11.69
N GLY A 460 22.57 -4.15 11.18
CA GLY A 460 22.60 -2.84 10.53
C GLY A 460 22.53 -1.67 11.50
N ASP A 461 22.17 -0.49 11.00
CA ASP A 461 22.19 0.74 11.77
C ASP A 461 21.16 0.71 12.91
N PHE A 462 21.59 1.24 14.07
CA PHE A 462 20.75 1.42 15.25
C PHE A 462 20.00 2.77 15.15
N GLU A 463 18.70 2.76 15.44
CA GLU A 463 17.86 3.95 15.47
C GLU A 463 17.08 4.00 16.78
N LEU A 464 17.36 5.01 17.61
CA LEU A 464 16.63 5.29 18.84
C LEU A 464 15.40 6.16 18.52
N SER A 465 14.23 5.81 19.03
CA SER A 465 12.97 6.52 18.76
C SER A 465 12.48 7.32 19.96
N ALA A 466 12.36 6.68 21.11
CA ALA A 466 11.89 7.30 22.35
C ALA A 466 12.57 6.68 23.56
N PHE A 467 12.63 7.41 24.66
CA PHE A 467 13.08 6.88 25.93
C PHE A 467 12.37 7.59 27.09
N GLY A 468 12.41 6.98 28.24
CA GLY A 468 11.78 7.54 29.42
C GLY A 468 12.16 6.80 30.69
N ARG A 469 11.82 7.39 31.81
CA ARG A 469 11.93 6.78 33.13
C ARG A 469 10.68 6.99 33.96
N GLY A 470 10.43 6.10 34.89
CA GLY A 470 9.37 6.18 35.88
C GLY A 470 9.86 5.67 37.22
N SER A 471 9.40 6.27 38.27
CA SER A 471 9.72 5.92 39.65
C SER A 471 8.44 5.50 40.40
N THR A 472 8.62 4.85 41.55
CA THR A 472 7.53 4.34 42.38
C THR A 472 6.63 5.45 42.96
N ASP A 473 7.10 6.70 42.99
CA ASP A 473 6.32 7.88 43.40
C ASP A 473 5.32 8.33 42.29
N GLY A 474 5.20 7.58 41.18
CA GLY A 474 4.30 7.85 40.09
C GLY A 474 4.78 8.89 39.07
N LYS A 475 5.97 9.47 39.28
CA LYS A 475 6.55 10.40 38.30
C LYS A 475 7.10 9.65 37.10
N THR A 476 6.70 10.07 35.93
CA THR A 476 7.18 9.51 34.67
C THR A 476 7.67 10.64 33.78
N SER A 477 8.92 10.54 33.33
CA SER A 477 9.51 11.47 32.37
C SER A 477 9.71 10.74 31.03
N MET A 478 9.16 11.29 29.96
CA MET A 478 9.29 10.73 28.61
C MET A 478 9.92 11.75 27.68
N LYS A 479 10.93 11.32 26.95
CA LYS A 479 11.59 12.11 25.91
C LYS A 479 11.53 11.37 24.57
N LEU A 480 11.40 12.12 23.51
CA LEU A 480 11.65 11.61 22.17
C LEU A 480 13.13 11.75 21.88
N ALA A 481 13.75 10.71 21.34
CA ALA A 481 15.10 10.84 20.79
C ALA A 481 15.09 11.97 19.76
N LYS A 482 16.22 12.66 19.61
CA LYS A 482 16.32 13.75 18.63
C LYS A 482 15.89 13.21 17.26
N ILE A 483 14.63 13.40 16.92
CA ILE A 483 14.12 13.04 15.61
C ILE A 483 14.91 13.88 14.63
N VAL A 484 15.54 13.25 13.67
CA VAL A 484 16.07 13.97 12.52
C VAL A 484 14.85 14.65 11.89
N LYS A 485 14.70 15.96 12.16
CA LYS A 485 13.65 16.76 11.55
C LYS A 485 13.94 16.76 10.05
N ARG A 486 13.21 15.97 9.32
CA ARG A 486 13.27 15.99 7.87
C ARG A 486 12.23 16.96 7.34
N THR A 487 12.58 17.64 6.27
CA THR A 487 11.60 18.36 5.48
C THR A 487 10.69 17.36 4.75
N LEU A 488 9.55 17.84 4.27
CA LEU A 488 8.60 17.00 3.51
C LEU A 488 9.28 16.39 2.26
N GLY A 489 10.13 17.17 1.56
CA GLY A 489 10.87 16.70 0.40
C GLY A 489 11.91 15.62 0.75
N GLU A 490 12.68 15.81 1.85
CA GLU A 490 13.63 14.79 2.33
C GLU A 490 12.90 13.50 2.76
N GLN A 491 11.77 13.65 3.46
CA GLN A 491 10.95 12.53 3.87
C GLN A 491 10.40 11.74 2.68
N TYR A 492 9.96 12.45 1.64
CA TYR A 492 9.51 11.81 0.40
C TYR A 492 10.61 10.93 -0.20
N ARG A 493 11.83 11.45 -0.36
CA ARG A 493 12.96 10.70 -0.94
C ARG A 493 13.31 9.43 -0.14
N VAL A 494 13.45 9.56 1.18
CA VAL A 494 13.78 8.42 2.05
C VAL A 494 12.66 7.37 2.05
N CYS A 495 11.41 7.81 2.11
CA CYS A 495 10.25 6.93 2.08
C CYS A 495 10.11 6.21 0.75
N GLU A 496 10.24 6.92 -0.39
CA GLU A 496 10.17 6.34 -1.74
C GLU A 496 11.18 5.20 -1.90
N ALA A 497 12.45 5.45 -1.58
CA ALA A 497 13.51 4.45 -1.64
C ALA A 497 13.22 3.23 -0.74
N SER A 498 12.71 3.48 0.47
CA SER A 498 12.32 2.41 1.41
C SER A 498 11.13 1.59 0.88
N GLN A 499 10.11 2.26 0.33
CA GLN A 499 8.95 1.58 -0.23
C GLN A 499 9.33 0.71 -1.44
N LEU A 500 10.16 1.20 -2.34
CA LEU A 500 10.64 0.44 -3.50
C LEU A 500 11.36 -0.86 -3.07
N ARG A 501 12.27 -0.76 -2.09
CA ARG A 501 12.96 -1.94 -1.51
C ARG A 501 11.98 -2.92 -0.85
N LYS A 502 11.05 -2.40 -0.02
CA LYS A 502 10.05 -3.22 0.68
C LYS A 502 9.17 -4.00 -0.29
N TYR A 503 8.63 -3.32 -1.31
CA TYR A 503 7.73 -3.97 -2.27
C TYR A 503 8.46 -4.92 -3.21
N GLY A 504 9.71 -4.62 -3.60
CA GLY A 504 10.55 -5.56 -4.33
C GLY A 504 10.70 -6.88 -3.55
N ARG A 505 11.07 -6.82 -2.26
CA ARG A 505 11.17 -8.01 -1.40
C ARG A 505 9.84 -8.74 -1.22
N LEU A 506 8.74 -8.01 -0.99
CA LEU A 506 7.42 -8.64 -0.84
C LEU A 506 7.01 -9.40 -2.10
N ARG A 507 7.28 -8.83 -3.28
CA ARG A 507 7.04 -9.49 -4.57
C ARG A 507 7.89 -10.74 -4.71
N GLN A 508 9.20 -10.65 -4.50
CA GLN A 508 10.13 -11.79 -4.57
C GLN A 508 9.70 -12.90 -3.61
N ASN A 509 9.38 -12.59 -2.36
CA ASN A 509 8.94 -13.59 -1.39
C ASN A 509 7.60 -14.24 -1.79
N ALA A 510 6.66 -13.46 -2.33
CA ALA A 510 5.39 -14.02 -2.81
C ALA A 510 5.61 -15.01 -3.96
N LEU A 511 6.48 -14.67 -4.89
CA LEU A 511 6.77 -15.49 -6.06
C LEU A 511 7.59 -16.73 -5.68
N LYS A 512 8.48 -16.64 -4.70
CA LYS A 512 9.18 -17.81 -4.13
C LYS A 512 8.24 -18.90 -3.63
N HIS A 513 7.12 -18.56 -3.04
CA HIS A 513 6.13 -19.55 -2.62
C HIS A 513 5.51 -20.32 -3.78
N ILE A 514 5.46 -19.73 -4.97
CA ILE A 514 5.07 -20.44 -6.18
C ILE A 514 6.23 -21.32 -6.66
N GLU A 515 7.45 -20.77 -6.72
CA GLU A 515 8.67 -21.46 -7.15
C GLU A 515 8.96 -22.74 -6.33
N GLU A 516 8.94 -22.65 -5.00
CA GLU A 516 9.20 -23.79 -4.09
C GLU A 516 8.23 -24.96 -4.29
N ARG A 517 7.08 -24.73 -4.93
CA ARG A 517 6.05 -25.73 -5.18
C ARG A 517 6.04 -26.26 -6.61
N ILE A 518 6.78 -25.64 -7.53
CA ILE A 518 6.76 -25.97 -8.95
C ILE A 518 7.97 -26.76 -9.40
N ASP A 519 9.03 -26.85 -8.57
CA ASP A 519 10.28 -27.54 -8.89
C ASP A 519 10.87 -27.11 -10.27
N GLY A 520 10.99 -25.81 -10.48
CA GLY A 520 11.55 -25.22 -11.69
C GLY A 520 12.24 -23.89 -11.45
N SER A 521 13.06 -23.43 -12.39
CA SER A 521 13.57 -22.07 -12.39
C SER A 521 12.43 -21.10 -12.74
N TYR A 522 12.19 -20.13 -11.88
CA TYR A 522 11.16 -19.12 -12.04
C TYR A 522 11.80 -17.80 -12.44
N GLU A 523 11.31 -17.19 -13.50
CA GLU A 523 11.69 -15.84 -13.87
C GLU A 523 10.76 -14.82 -13.17
N THR A 524 11.34 -13.76 -12.62
CA THR A 524 10.59 -12.71 -11.93
C THR A 524 10.06 -11.67 -12.92
N PHE A 525 8.99 -10.96 -12.57
CA PHE A 525 8.52 -9.79 -13.30
C PHE A 525 9.59 -8.69 -13.30
N SER A 526 10.45 -8.71 -14.31
CA SER A 526 11.54 -7.76 -14.49
C SER A 526 11.27 -6.79 -15.64
N SER A 527 12.08 -5.74 -15.72
CA SER A 527 12.07 -4.84 -16.88
C SER A 527 12.35 -5.57 -18.20
N ASP A 528 13.24 -6.57 -18.15
CA ASP A 528 13.63 -7.33 -19.34
C ASP A 528 12.57 -8.36 -19.73
N ALA A 529 11.91 -8.97 -18.76
CA ALA A 529 10.75 -9.81 -19.02
C ALA A 529 9.63 -9.03 -19.72
N ARG A 530 9.34 -7.82 -19.27
CA ARG A 530 8.32 -6.94 -19.91
C ARG A 530 8.64 -6.61 -21.37
N LYS A 531 9.92 -6.49 -21.74
CA LYS A 531 10.34 -6.21 -23.13
C LYS A 531 10.05 -7.38 -24.09
N ARG A 532 9.87 -8.59 -23.56
CA ARG A 532 9.55 -9.78 -24.37
C ARG A 532 8.07 -9.90 -24.71
N ILE A 533 7.20 -9.16 -24.01
CA ILE A 533 5.77 -9.16 -24.34
C ILE A 533 5.60 -8.74 -25.80
N PRO A 534 4.93 -9.56 -26.64
CA PRO A 534 4.76 -9.24 -28.06
C PRO A 534 4.09 -7.89 -28.25
N ARG A 535 4.57 -7.11 -29.20
CA ARG A 535 4.04 -5.77 -29.49
C ARG A 535 2.53 -5.79 -29.76
N ARG A 536 2.04 -6.81 -30.49
CA ARG A 536 0.60 -7.00 -30.77
C ARG A 536 -0.26 -7.06 -29.50
N VAL A 537 0.28 -7.66 -28.41
CA VAL A 537 -0.45 -7.76 -27.13
C VAL A 537 -0.55 -6.38 -26.47
N ILE A 538 0.53 -5.60 -26.51
CA ILE A 538 0.51 -4.23 -25.98
C ILE A 538 -0.43 -3.36 -26.81
N ASP A 539 -0.37 -3.45 -28.14
CA ASP A 539 -1.26 -2.69 -29.03
C ASP A 539 -2.74 -3.06 -28.78
N ARG A 540 -3.01 -4.34 -28.55
CA ARG A 540 -4.37 -4.78 -28.19
C ARG A 540 -4.84 -4.22 -26.84
N VAL A 541 -3.98 -4.22 -25.83
CA VAL A 541 -4.28 -3.60 -24.54
C VAL A 541 -4.50 -2.07 -24.70
N ASP A 542 -3.73 -1.42 -25.57
CA ASP A 542 -3.92 -0.01 -25.87
C ASP A 542 -5.28 0.25 -26.55
N GLU A 543 -5.71 -0.63 -27.48
CA GLU A 543 -7.03 -0.56 -28.09
C GLU A 543 -8.18 -0.73 -27.08
N LEU A 544 -8.04 -1.67 -26.13
CA LEU A 544 -9.04 -1.91 -25.09
C LEU A 544 -9.14 -0.73 -24.10
N ASN A 545 -8.08 0.08 -23.97
CA ASN A 545 -8.00 1.23 -23.07
C ASN A 545 -8.10 2.58 -23.81
N PHE A 546 -8.85 2.66 -24.91
CA PHE A 546 -8.86 3.85 -25.77
C PHE A 546 -9.34 5.13 -25.05
N LEU A 547 -10.31 5.03 -24.14
CA LEU A 547 -10.77 6.16 -23.34
C LEU A 547 -9.69 6.61 -22.34
N ASP A 548 -9.05 5.66 -21.68
CA ASP A 548 -7.92 5.97 -20.79
C ASP A 548 -6.77 6.64 -21.55
N TYR A 549 -6.49 6.22 -22.79
CA TYR A 549 -5.43 6.83 -23.60
C TYR A 549 -5.73 8.27 -23.98
N GLU A 550 -6.94 8.54 -24.42
CA GLU A 550 -7.36 9.90 -24.75
C GLU A 550 -7.33 10.82 -23.53
N LEU A 551 -7.83 10.32 -22.39
CA LEU A 551 -7.80 11.04 -21.13
C LEU A 551 -6.38 11.28 -20.62
N TRP A 552 -5.51 10.26 -20.69
CA TRP A 552 -4.11 10.36 -20.28
C TRP A 552 -3.32 11.32 -21.16
N ALA A 553 -3.54 11.31 -22.48
CA ALA A 553 -2.93 12.27 -23.40
C ALA A 553 -3.35 13.70 -23.06
N PHE A 554 -4.63 13.93 -22.80
CA PHE A 554 -5.13 15.24 -22.33
C PHE A 554 -4.49 15.64 -21.00
N ALA A 555 -4.42 14.73 -20.05
CA ALA A 555 -3.80 14.98 -18.74
C ALA A 555 -2.31 15.36 -18.85
N ASN A 556 -1.57 14.77 -19.78
CA ASN A 556 -0.16 15.17 -20.05
C ASN A 556 -0.08 16.63 -20.55
N ASN A 557 -0.92 17.02 -21.49
CA ASN A 557 -0.95 18.39 -21.99
C ASN A 557 -1.32 19.38 -20.88
N LEU A 558 -2.36 19.06 -20.09
CA LEU A 558 -2.77 19.86 -18.95
C LEU A 558 -1.66 19.98 -17.89
N PHE A 559 -0.93 18.89 -17.66
CA PHE A 559 0.22 18.87 -16.76
C PHE A 559 1.34 19.79 -17.27
N ASP A 560 1.69 19.71 -18.55
CA ASP A 560 2.72 20.57 -19.16
C ASP A 560 2.35 22.05 -19.04
N GLU A 561 1.10 22.41 -19.33
CA GLU A 561 0.62 23.78 -19.15
C GLU A 561 0.73 24.24 -17.69
N ARG A 562 0.34 23.38 -16.75
CA ARG A 562 0.43 23.69 -15.31
C ARG A 562 1.89 23.84 -14.86
N MET A 563 2.79 23.00 -15.36
CA MET A 563 4.24 23.10 -15.09
C MET A 563 4.87 24.36 -15.68
N VAL A 564 4.47 24.78 -16.88
CA VAL A 564 4.93 26.04 -17.48
C VAL A 564 4.47 27.24 -16.63
N ARG A 565 3.23 27.25 -16.17
CA ARG A 565 2.70 28.30 -15.27
C ARG A 565 3.46 28.31 -13.95
N LEU A 566 3.79 27.14 -13.41
CA LEU A 566 4.53 27.00 -12.17
C LEU A 566 5.97 27.59 -12.32
N LYS A 567 6.67 27.25 -13.40
CA LYS A 567 8.02 27.76 -13.67
C LYS A 567 8.06 29.29 -13.84
N ASN A 568 6.98 29.88 -14.30
CA ASN A 568 6.83 31.32 -14.49
C ASN A 568 6.25 32.04 -13.24
N SER A 569 5.97 31.30 -12.16
CA SER A 569 5.50 31.90 -10.90
C SER A 569 6.61 32.67 -10.21
N PRO A 570 6.32 33.83 -9.59
CA PRO A 570 7.29 34.59 -8.78
C PRO A 570 7.89 33.76 -7.63
N ASP A 571 7.13 32.82 -7.10
CA ASP A 571 7.54 31.98 -5.97
C ASP A 571 8.50 30.84 -6.41
N GLY A 572 8.74 30.68 -7.71
CA GLY A 572 9.57 29.62 -8.26
C GLY A 572 8.96 28.22 -8.16
N VAL A 573 9.69 27.23 -8.66
CA VAL A 573 9.31 25.81 -8.53
C VAL A 573 9.84 25.26 -7.21
N PRO A 574 8.99 24.72 -6.33
CA PRO A 574 9.49 23.96 -5.19
C PRO A 574 10.29 22.78 -5.71
N SER A 575 11.56 22.65 -5.35
CA SER A 575 12.38 21.56 -5.84
C SER A 575 12.59 20.47 -4.81
N LEU A 576 12.45 19.24 -5.24
CA LEU A 576 12.81 18.08 -4.43
C LEU A 576 14.32 18.03 -4.21
N PRO A 577 14.80 17.57 -3.03
CA PRO A 577 16.21 17.29 -2.81
C PRO A 577 16.74 16.29 -3.85
N GLU A 578 18.01 16.44 -4.23
CA GLU A 578 18.67 15.50 -5.13
C GLU A 578 18.65 14.08 -4.53
N ARG A 579 18.47 13.08 -5.41
CA ARG A 579 18.57 11.67 -5.02
C ARG A 579 20.01 11.35 -4.65
N ARG A 580 20.23 10.87 -3.44
CA ARG A 580 21.56 10.35 -3.06
C ARG A 580 21.81 9.04 -3.80
N SER A 581 23.05 8.77 -4.15
CA SER A 581 23.45 7.52 -4.82
C SER A 581 23.07 6.26 -4.00
N THR A 582 22.99 6.39 -2.67
CA THR A 582 22.53 5.35 -1.75
C THR A 582 21.01 5.09 -1.79
N ASP A 583 20.23 6.00 -2.38
CA ASP A 583 18.77 5.91 -2.44
C ASP A 583 18.28 5.13 -3.67
N LEU A 584 19.19 4.96 -4.66
CA LEU A 584 18.87 4.13 -5.82
C LEU A 584 18.80 2.67 -5.38
N PRO A 585 17.70 1.95 -5.69
CA PRO A 585 17.70 0.52 -5.50
C PRO A 585 18.85 -0.05 -6.35
N THR A 586 19.81 -0.72 -5.71
CA THR A 586 20.65 -1.65 -6.44
C THR A 586 19.70 -2.54 -7.23
N ALA A 587 19.82 -2.50 -8.57
CA ALA A 587 19.01 -3.36 -9.41
C ALA A 587 19.07 -4.77 -8.81
N PRO A 588 17.96 -5.44 -8.58
CA PRO A 588 18.00 -6.82 -8.16
C PRO A 588 18.78 -7.58 -9.22
N PRO A 589 19.68 -8.49 -8.81
CA PRO A 589 20.45 -9.30 -9.73
C PRO A 589 19.54 -10.10 -10.66
#